data_9345d8a18d4cbcafebd3cad8e2a777c1
#
_entry.id   9345d8a18d4cbcafebd3cad8e2a777c1
#
_cell.length_a   1.000
_cell.length_b   1.000
_cell.length_c   1.000
_cell.angle_alpha   90.00
_cell.angle_beta   90.00
_cell.angle_gamma   90.00
#
_symmetry.space_group_name_H-M   'P 1'
#
loop_
_entity.id
_entity.type
_entity.pdbx_description
1 polymer ?
#
loop_
_entity_poly.entity_id
_entity_poly.type
_entity_poly.pdbx_seq_one_letter_code
_entity_poly.pdbx_strand_id
1 'polypeptide(L)'
;MKALRNYLDKIKPNFEEGGKFHAFQSVFDGFETFLFVPSKTAKTGTHIHDAIDSKRIMSIVVISLVPALLFGMYNVGYQHFTHTGATGSFIEMFAYGFLAVLPKIIVSYVVGLGIEFVVAQWKKEEIQEGFLVSGILIPMIVPVDCPLWILAVATAFSCLLYTSPSPRDRQKSR
;
A
#
# COMPACT_ATOMS: atom_id res chain seq x y z
N MET A 1 -1.65 -11.35 -20.96
CA MET A 1 -2.26 -11.97 -19.77
C MET A 1 -1.81 -13.42 -19.57
N LYS A 2 -1.89 -14.33 -20.57
CA LYS A 2 -1.48 -15.75 -20.41
C LYS A 2 0.01 -15.93 -20.03
N ALA A 3 0.91 -15.15 -20.61
CA ALA A 3 2.35 -15.25 -20.30
C ALA A 3 2.67 -14.87 -18.84
N LEU A 4 2.03 -13.83 -18.32
CA LEU A 4 2.20 -13.40 -16.93
C LEU A 4 1.64 -14.43 -15.94
N ARG A 5 0.50 -15.04 -16.27
CA ARG A 5 -0.09 -16.12 -15.47
C ARG A 5 0.84 -17.32 -15.40
N ASN A 6 1.35 -17.78 -16.54
CA ASN A 6 2.30 -18.90 -16.59
C ASN A 6 3.60 -18.62 -15.80
N TYR A 7 4.03 -17.35 -15.75
CA TYR A 7 5.21 -16.96 -14.96
C TYR A 7 4.93 -17.03 -13.47
N LEU A 8 3.76 -16.54 -13.02
CA LEU A 8 3.35 -16.62 -11.62
C LEU A 8 3.14 -18.06 -11.16
N ASP A 9 2.48 -18.89 -11.98
CA ASP A 9 2.27 -20.31 -11.69
C ASP A 9 3.60 -21.09 -11.57
N LYS A 10 4.64 -20.65 -12.25
CA LYS A 10 6.00 -21.24 -12.17
C LYS A 10 6.73 -20.86 -10.87
N ILE A 11 6.45 -19.68 -10.33
CA ILE A 11 7.11 -19.18 -9.09
C ILE A 11 6.33 -19.60 -7.84
N LYS A 12 5.02 -19.78 -7.94
CA LYS A 12 4.10 -20.12 -6.86
C LYS A 12 4.58 -21.26 -5.94
N PRO A 13 5.14 -22.38 -6.43
CA PRO A 13 5.61 -23.47 -5.58
C PRO A 13 6.70 -23.08 -4.59
N ASN A 14 7.46 -22.00 -4.85
CA ASN A 14 8.48 -21.51 -3.95
C ASN A 14 7.92 -20.77 -2.72
N PHE A 15 6.66 -20.32 -2.81
CA PHE A 15 5.96 -19.58 -1.75
C PHE A 15 4.92 -20.42 -1.03
N GLU A 16 4.55 -21.60 -1.54
CA GLU A 16 3.64 -22.54 -0.89
C GLU A 16 4.30 -23.27 0.29
N GLU A 17 3.50 -24.02 1.07
CA GLU A 17 3.97 -24.79 2.22
C GLU A 17 5.11 -25.74 1.84
N GLY A 18 6.30 -25.49 2.43
CA GLY A 18 7.54 -26.22 2.13
C GLY A 18 8.52 -25.49 1.17
N GLY A 19 8.14 -24.36 0.58
CA GLY A 19 9.02 -23.53 -0.24
C GLY A 19 9.99 -22.67 0.59
N LYS A 20 11.09 -22.24 -0.03
CA LYS A 20 12.13 -21.41 0.61
C LYS A 20 11.62 -20.04 1.08
N PHE A 21 10.53 -19.54 0.50
CA PHE A 21 9.94 -18.23 0.73
C PHE A 21 8.54 -18.28 1.32
N HIS A 22 8.22 -19.34 2.07
CA HIS A 22 6.92 -19.53 2.74
C HIS A 22 6.51 -18.31 3.61
N ALA A 23 7.46 -17.63 4.26
CA ALA A 23 7.20 -16.41 5.05
C ALA A 23 6.60 -15.26 4.23
N PHE A 24 6.80 -15.26 2.90
CA PHE A 24 6.27 -14.25 1.98
C PHE A 24 5.04 -14.72 1.19
N GLN A 25 4.44 -15.84 1.58
CA GLN A 25 3.25 -16.39 0.93
C GLN A 25 2.11 -15.36 0.87
N SER A 26 1.81 -14.69 1.99
CA SER A 26 0.76 -13.68 2.06
C SER A 26 0.98 -12.50 1.09
N VAL A 27 2.25 -12.10 0.90
CA VAL A 27 2.61 -11.03 -0.07
C VAL A 27 2.40 -11.53 -1.49
N PHE A 28 2.83 -12.75 -1.80
CA PHE A 28 2.67 -13.35 -3.12
C PHE A 28 1.18 -13.52 -3.47
N ASP A 29 0.38 -14.07 -2.56
CA ASP A 29 -1.06 -14.23 -2.72
C ASP A 29 -1.77 -12.87 -2.88
N GLY A 30 -1.30 -11.84 -2.17
CA GLY A 30 -1.76 -10.46 -2.36
C GLY A 30 -1.51 -9.96 -3.79
N PHE A 31 -0.32 -10.15 -4.34
CA PHE A 31 0.00 -9.78 -5.72
C PHE A 31 -0.75 -10.62 -6.75
N GLU A 32 -0.87 -11.94 -6.54
CA GLU A 32 -1.61 -12.82 -7.43
C GLU A 32 -3.09 -12.42 -7.52
N THR A 33 -3.73 -12.17 -6.39
CA THR A 33 -5.14 -11.75 -6.33
C THR A 33 -5.36 -10.34 -6.86
N PHE A 34 -4.38 -9.44 -6.73
CA PHE A 34 -4.44 -8.12 -7.36
C PHE A 34 -4.43 -8.20 -8.89
N LEU A 35 -3.56 -9.04 -9.45
CA LEU A 35 -3.44 -9.19 -10.90
C LEU A 35 -4.53 -10.07 -11.51
N PHE A 36 -4.93 -11.11 -10.79
CA PHE A 36 -5.89 -12.10 -11.23
C PHE A 36 -6.91 -12.34 -10.12
N VAL A 37 -8.15 -11.88 -10.31
CA VAL A 37 -9.24 -12.15 -9.36
C VAL A 37 -9.41 -13.66 -9.20
N PRO A 38 -9.38 -14.18 -7.95
CA PRO A 38 -9.58 -15.60 -7.72
C PRO A 38 -10.99 -16.03 -8.16
N SER A 39 -11.07 -17.00 -9.06
CA SER A 39 -12.34 -17.60 -9.50
C SER A 39 -12.81 -18.68 -8.52
N LYS A 40 -12.79 -18.35 -7.21
CA LYS A 40 -13.24 -19.28 -6.16
C LYS A 40 -14.70 -18.97 -5.81
N THR A 41 -15.59 -19.88 -6.14
CA THR A 41 -16.99 -19.86 -5.69
C THR A 41 -17.21 -20.94 -4.63
N ALA A 42 -18.27 -20.80 -3.83
CA ALA A 42 -18.66 -21.82 -2.87
C ALA A 42 -18.90 -23.16 -3.58
N LYS A 43 -18.39 -24.27 -3.00
CA LYS A 43 -18.55 -25.62 -3.57
C LYS A 43 -19.96 -26.17 -3.41
N THR A 44 -20.73 -25.64 -2.46
CA THR A 44 -22.11 -26.08 -2.14
C THR A 44 -22.96 -24.85 -1.82
N GLY A 45 -24.20 -24.81 -2.30
CA GLY A 45 -25.14 -23.71 -2.10
C GLY A 45 -25.19 -22.73 -3.26
N THR A 46 -25.60 -21.50 -2.99
CA THR A 46 -25.70 -20.45 -4.01
C THR A 46 -24.31 -19.94 -4.40
N HIS A 47 -23.99 -20.04 -5.68
CA HIS A 47 -22.73 -19.52 -6.22
C HIS A 47 -22.84 -18.01 -6.43
N ILE A 48 -22.35 -17.22 -5.48
CA ILE A 48 -22.27 -15.76 -5.59
C ILE A 48 -20.82 -15.40 -5.86
N HIS A 49 -20.60 -14.59 -6.88
CA HIS A 49 -19.30 -14.04 -7.23
C HIS A 49 -19.42 -12.53 -7.34
N ASP A 50 -18.59 -11.80 -6.59
CA ASP A 50 -18.55 -10.35 -6.68
C ASP A 50 -17.95 -9.88 -8.02
N ALA A 51 -18.60 -8.89 -8.62
CA ALA A 51 -18.14 -8.30 -9.88
C ALA A 51 -16.83 -7.51 -9.70
N ILE A 52 -16.61 -6.93 -8.51
CA ILE A 52 -15.44 -6.11 -8.18
C ILE A 52 -14.89 -6.57 -6.84
N ASP A 53 -13.64 -7.00 -6.83
CA ASP A 53 -12.92 -7.36 -5.62
C ASP A 53 -12.45 -6.11 -4.85
N SER A 54 -12.36 -6.20 -3.51
CA SER A 54 -11.89 -5.13 -2.62
C SER A 54 -10.53 -4.57 -3.06
N LYS A 55 -9.61 -5.43 -3.47
CA LYS A 55 -8.28 -5.07 -4.01
C LYS A 55 -8.34 -4.16 -5.22
N ARG A 56 -9.29 -4.40 -6.11
CA ARG A 56 -9.51 -3.54 -7.28
C ARG A 56 -10.04 -2.18 -6.91
N ILE A 57 -10.96 -2.11 -5.94
CA ILE A 57 -11.49 -0.84 -5.44
C ILE A 57 -10.35 0.00 -4.86
N MET A 58 -9.53 -0.58 -3.99
CA MET A 58 -8.38 0.11 -3.38
C MET A 58 -7.38 0.58 -4.44
N SER A 59 -7.13 -0.24 -5.46
CA SER A 59 -6.23 0.14 -6.58
C SER A 59 -6.76 1.31 -7.40
N ILE A 60 -8.07 1.35 -7.66
CA ILE A 60 -8.71 2.47 -8.36
C ILE A 60 -8.54 3.75 -7.55
N VAL A 61 -8.71 3.69 -6.22
CA VAL A 61 -8.50 4.84 -5.33
C VAL A 61 -7.05 5.30 -5.39
N VAL A 62 -6.07 4.39 -5.32
CA VAL A 62 -4.65 4.72 -5.45
C VAL A 62 -4.36 5.41 -6.79
N ILE A 63 -4.87 4.86 -7.91
CA ILE A 63 -4.70 5.46 -9.24
C ILE A 63 -5.33 6.86 -9.29
N SER A 64 -6.49 7.06 -8.65
CA SER A 64 -7.15 8.38 -8.62
C SER A 64 -6.37 9.43 -7.80
N LEU A 65 -5.53 9.00 -6.86
CA LEU A 65 -4.66 9.89 -6.07
C LEU A 65 -3.37 10.28 -6.79
N VAL A 66 -2.95 9.50 -7.82
CA VAL A 66 -1.69 9.77 -8.55
C VAL A 66 -1.64 11.18 -9.16
N PRO A 67 -2.68 11.69 -9.84
CA PRO A 67 -2.66 13.06 -10.36
C PRO A 67 -2.44 14.12 -9.28
N ALA A 68 -3.09 13.97 -8.12
CA ALA A 68 -2.93 14.87 -6.99
C ALA A 68 -1.51 14.79 -6.40
N LEU A 69 -0.94 13.61 -6.31
CA LEU A 69 0.43 13.39 -5.86
C LEU A 69 1.44 14.07 -6.79
N LEU A 70 1.29 13.89 -8.12
CA LEU A 70 2.18 14.51 -9.11
C LEU A 70 2.10 16.04 -9.06
N PHE A 71 0.90 16.59 -8.93
CA PHE A 71 0.71 18.02 -8.76
C PHE A 71 1.29 18.53 -7.44
N GLY A 72 1.14 17.78 -6.35
CA GLY A 72 1.75 18.07 -5.06
C GLY A 72 3.27 18.13 -5.13
N MET A 73 3.90 17.16 -5.80
CA MET A 73 5.35 17.15 -6.04
C MET A 73 5.82 18.39 -6.81
N TYR A 74 5.11 18.73 -7.89
CA TYR A 74 5.40 19.96 -8.64
C TYR A 74 5.27 21.21 -7.77
N ASN A 75 4.20 21.31 -6.96
CA ASN A 75 3.94 22.46 -6.10
C ASN A 75 5.02 22.63 -5.03
N VAL A 76 5.53 21.56 -4.44
CA VAL A 76 6.65 21.60 -3.48
C VAL A 76 7.90 22.20 -4.13
N GLY A 77 8.23 21.76 -5.34
CA GLY A 77 9.36 22.33 -6.07
C GLY A 77 9.11 23.80 -6.44
N TYR A 78 7.93 24.14 -6.95
CA TYR A 78 7.58 25.51 -7.29
C TYR A 78 7.71 26.47 -6.10
N GLN A 79 7.20 26.10 -4.93
CA GLN A 79 7.33 26.90 -3.72
C GLN A 79 8.78 27.08 -3.30
N HIS A 80 9.59 26.02 -3.34
CA HIS A 80 11.01 26.10 -3.02
C HIS A 80 11.75 27.09 -3.92
N PHE A 81 11.57 27.01 -5.25
CA PHE A 81 12.21 27.92 -6.20
C PHE A 81 11.70 29.36 -6.05
N THR A 82 10.43 29.55 -5.76
CA THR A 82 9.86 30.88 -5.52
C THR A 82 10.43 31.53 -4.26
N HIS A 83 10.60 30.78 -3.18
CA HIS A 83 11.16 31.29 -1.92
C HIS A 83 12.67 31.56 -2.01
N THR A 84 13.40 30.78 -2.80
CA THR A 84 14.85 31.00 -3.01
C THR A 84 15.15 32.06 -4.07
N GLY A 85 14.15 32.60 -4.75
CA GLY A 85 14.31 33.57 -5.82
C GLY A 85 14.99 33.02 -7.08
N ALA A 86 15.14 31.70 -7.18
CA ALA A 86 15.72 31.03 -8.33
C ALA A 86 14.67 30.80 -9.42
N THR A 87 15.06 31.02 -10.69
CA THR A 87 14.23 30.65 -11.83
C THR A 87 14.58 29.23 -12.28
N GLY A 88 13.71 28.28 -12.06
CA GLY A 88 13.89 26.89 -12.50
C GLY A 88 12.96 26.53 -13.66
N SER A 89 13.37 25.55 -14.45
CA SER A 89 12.52 24.92 -15.45
C SER A 89 11.44 24.07 -14.77
N PHE A 90 10.32 23.80 -15.45
CA PHE A 90 9.28 22.89 -14.98
C PHE A 90 9.82 21.55 -14.51
N ILE A 91 10.79 20.97 -15.25
CA ILE A 91 11.41 19.68 -14.94
C ILE A 91 12.23 19.76 -13.66
N GLU A 92 12.97 20.86 -13.44
CA GLU A 92 13.79 21.05 -12.24
C GLU A 92 12.91 21.18 -10.99
N MET A 93 11.82 21.95 -11.07
CA MET A 93 10.84 22.09 -9.99
C MET A 93 10.21 20.74 -9.65
N PHE A 94 9.79 19.99 -10.68
CA PHE A 94 9.21 18.67 -10.48
C PHE A 94 10.22 17.67 -9.88
N ALA A 95 11.47 17.65 -10.38
CA ALA A 95 12.51 16.77 -9.88
C ALA A 95 12.85 17.05 -8.41
N TYR A 96 12.95 18.32 -8.02
CA TYR A 96 13.16 18.70 -6.64
C TYR A 96 12.03 18.20 -5.73
N GLY A 97 10.77 18.48 -6.08
CA GLY A 97 9.62 18.04 -5.31
C GLY A 97 9.48 16.52 -5.25
N PHE A 98 9.81 15.83 -6.35
CA PHE A 98 9.85 14.37 -6.38
C PHE A 98 10.87 13.82 -5.36
N LEU A 99 12.10 14.35 -5.37
CA LEU A 99 13.15 13.93 -4.43
C LEU A 99 12.81 14.28 -2.97
N ALA A 100 12.07 15.35 -2.72
CA ALA A 100 11.65 15.76 -1.38
C ALA A 100 10.52 14.84 -0.83
N VAL A 101 9.60 14.40 -1.68
CA VAL A 101 8.42 13.60 -1.27
C VAL A 101 8.71 12.09 -1.32
N LEU A 102 9.53 11.63 -2.26
CA LEU A 102 9.84 10.21 -2.46
C LEU A 102 10.30 9.48 -1.18
N PRO A 103 11.27 9.99 -0.38
CA PRO A 103 11.71 9.31 0.82
C PRO A 103 10.58 9.15 1.85
N LYS A 104 9.63 10.08 1.90
CA LYS A 104 8.47 9.99 2.79
C LYS A 104 7.51 8.90 2.35
N ILE A 105 7.28 8.75 1.05
CA ILE A 105 6.49 7.66 0.49
C ILE A 105 7.13 6.32 0.84
N ILE A 106 8.44 6.19 0.63
CA ILE A 106 9.19 4.96 0.92
C ILE A 106 9.07 4.62 2.41
N VAL A 107 9.33 5.58 3.30
CA VAL A 107 9.24 5.35 4.76
C VAL A 107 7.83 4.96 5.17
N SER A 108 6.80 5.64 4.67
CA SER A 108 5.40 5.32 4.96
C SER A 108 5.07 3.88 4.56
N TYR A 109 5.41 3.47 3.35
CA TYR A 109 5.14 2.11 2.89
C TYR A 109 5.97 1.04 3.61
N VAL A 110 7.27 1.28 3.82
CA VAL A 110 8.14 0.31 4.50
C VAL A 110 7.69 0.08 5.94
N VAL A 111 7.41 1.15 6.67
CA VAL A 111 6.96 1.05 8.07
C VAL A 111 5.56 0.45 8.15
N GLY A 112 4.62 0.94 7.35
CA GLY A 112 3.25 0.49 7.43
C GLY A 112 3.05 -0.95 6.96
N LEU A 113 3.55 -1.31 5.78
CA LEU A 113 3.48 -2.69 5.30
C LEU A 113 4.29 -3.63 6.20
N GLY A 114 5.41 -3.17 6.74
CA GLY A 114 6.20 -3.95 7.70
C GLY A 114 5.40 -4.31 8.94
N ILE A 115 4.67 -3.36 9.51
CA ILE A 115 3.82 -3.59 10.69
C ILE A 115 2.63 -4.48 10.34
N GLU A 116 1.95 -4.21 9.23
CA GLU A 116 0.83 -5.05 8.78
C GLU A 116 1.27 -6.49 8.53
N PHE A 117 2.42 -6.67 7.89
CA PHE A 117 2.98 -7.99 7.66
C PHE A 117 3.26 -8.73 8.98
N VAL A 118 3.90 -8.06 9.95
CA VAL A 118 4.20 -8.66 11.28
C VAL A 118 2.90 -9.03 12.00
N VAL A 119 1.90 -8.15 11.98
CA VAL A 119 0.60 -8.39 12.64
C VAL A 119 -0.16 -9.50 11.94
N ALA A 120 -0.19 -9.53 10.60
CA ALA A 120 -0.84 -10.57 9.82
C ALA A 120 -0.21 -11.96 10.09
N GLN A 121 1.10 -12.04 10.15
CA GLN A 121 1.82 -13.28 10.50
C GLN A 121 1.51 -13.73 11.92
N TRP A 122 1.45 -12.80 12.88
CA TRP A 122 1.13 -13.12 14.27
C TRP A 122 -0.31 -13.60 14.45
N LYS A 123 -1.26 -12.93 13.78
CA LYS A 123 -2.69 -13.29 13.85
C LYS A 123 -3.08 -14.42 12.90
N LYS A 124 -2.21 -14.82 11.96
CA LYS A 124 -2.50 -15.75 10.86
C LYS A 124 -3.70 -15.32 10.02
N GLU A 125 -3.82 -14.01 9.81
CA GLU A 125 -4.87 -13.38 9.00
C GLU A 125 -4.25 -12.87 7.69
N GLU A 126 -5.10 -12.63 6.69
CA GLU A 126 -4.66 -11.99 5.43
C GLU A 126 -4.30 -10.51 5.68
N ILE A 127 -3.32 -10.00 4.91
CA ILE A 127 -2.88 -8.61 5.00
C ILE A 127 -4.04 -7.69 4.58
N GLN A 128 -4.30 -6.67 5.39
CA GLN A 128 -5.34 -5.70 5.10
C GLN A 128 -4.90 -4.75 3.97
N GLU A 129 -5.70 -4.66 2.94
CA GLU A 129 -5.38 -3.90 1.72
C GLU A 129 -5.56 -2.39 1.87
N GLY A 130 -6.24 -1.96 2.92
CA GLY A 130 -6.52 -0.54 3.19
C GLY A 130 -5.27 0.32 3.34
N PHE A 131 -4.15 -0.27 3.77
CA PHE A 131 -2.90 0.47 3.94
C PHE A 131 -2.30 0.95 2.61
N LEU A 132 -2.59 0.33 1.47
CA LEU A 132 -2.13 0.81 0.17
C LEU A 132 -2.56 2.25 -0.10
N VAL A 133 -3.78 2.60 0.29
CA VAL A 133 -4.32 3.97 0.18
C VAL A 133 -3.71 4.88 1.24
N SER A 134 -3.66 4.44 2.49
CA SER A 134 -3.10 5.23 3.61
C SER A 134 -1.62 5.53 3.40
N GLY A 135 -0.87 4.59 2.84
CA GLY A 135 0.56 4.75 2.53
C GLY A 135 0.88 5.88 1.55
N ILE A 136 -0.03 6.21 0.62
CA ILE A 136 0.09 7.39 -0.25
C ILE A 136 -0.45 8.65 0.43
N LEU A 137 -1.56 8.56 1.15
CA LEU A 137 -2.20 9.72 1.78
C LEU A 137 -1.34 10.34 2.88
N ILE A 138 -0.69 9.53 3.72
CA ILE A 138 0.13 10.02 4.83
C ILE A 138 1.23 10.98 4.34
N PRO A 139 2.08 10.62 3.35
CA PRO A 139 3.09 11.54 2.81
C PRO A 139 2.52 12.81 2.16
N MET A 140 1.28 12.75 1.64
CA MET A 140 0.64 13.91 1.02
C MET A 140 0.10 14.92 2.03
N ILE A 141 -0.22 14.49 3.25
CA ILE A 141 -0.79 15.33 4.31
C ILE A 141 0.32 15.94 5.18
N VAL A 142 1.43 15.21 5.36
CA VAL A 142 2.53 15.61 6.24
C VAL A 142 3.37 16.73 5.61
N PRO A 143 3.76 17.78 6.38
CA PRO A 143 4.63 18.84 5.88
C PRO A 143 5.94 18.33 5.28
N VAL A 144 6.47 19.04 4.28
CA VAL A 144 7.72 18.66 3.60
C VAL A 144 8.91 18.63 4.55
N ASP A 145 8.92 19.50 5.57
CA ASP A 145 10.01 19.62 6.54
C ASP A 145 9.94 18.59 7.68
N CYS A 146 8.90 17.73 7.69
CA CYS A 146 8.75 16.72 8.72
C CYS A 146 9.89 15.69 8.66
N PRO A 147 10.61 15.46 9.78
CA PRO A 147 11.66 14.44 9.85
C PRO A 147 11.11 13.04 9.59
N LEU A 148 11.84 12.22 8.85
CA LEU A 148 11.44 10.86 8.46
C LEU A 148 11.14 9.95 9.67
N TRP A 149 11.86 10.11 10.79
CA TRP A 149 11.64 9.31 11.98
C TRP A 149 10.30 9.64 12.66
N ILE A 150 9.86 10.91 12.65
CA ILE A 150 8.54 11.32 13.18
C ILE A 150 7.44 10.70 12.31
N LEU A 151 7.61 10.77 10.98
CA LEU A 151 6.72 10.13 10.04
C LEU A 151 6.62 8.62 10.29
N ALA A 152 7.76 7.95 10.50
CA ALA A 152 7.81 6.52 10.78
C ALA A 152 7.05 6.17 12.07
N VAL A 153 7.25 6.92 13.16
CA VAL A 153 6.55 6.70 14.43
C VAL A 153 5.06 6.96 14.29
N ALA A 154 4.66 8.04 13.63
CA ALA A 154 3.25 8.38 13.40
C ALA A 154 2.54 7.30 12.55
N THR A 155 3.18 6.84 11.49
CA THR A 155 2.68 5.75 10.64
C THR A 155 2.55 4.45 11.45
N ALA A 156 3.58 4.10 12.23
CA ALA A 156 3.55 2.92 13.08
C ALA A 156 2.40 2.97 14.10
N PHE A 157 2.22 4.09 14.74
CA PHE A 157 1.15 4.28 15.71
C PHE A 157 -0.24 4.16 15.05
N SER A 158 -0.43 4.80 13.91
CA SER A 158 -1.67 4.71 13.12
C SER A 158 -1.99 3.26 12.73
N CYS A 159 -0.99 2.51 12.21
CA CYS A 159 -1.17 1.11 11.86
C CYS A 159 -1.55 0.25 13.06
N LEU A 160 -0.87 0.43 14.19
CA LEU A 160 -1.15 -0.35 15.41
C LEU A 160 -2.56 -0.08 15.96
N LEU A 161 -3.03 1.17 15.90
CA LEU A 161 -4.40 1.51 16.30
C LEU A 161 -5.44 0.87 15.37
N TYR A 162 -5.18 0.87 14.07
CA TYR A 162 -6.09 0.31 13.07
C TYR A 162 -6.15 -1.21 13.12
N THR A 163 -5.03 -1.88 13.36
CA THR A 163 -4.94 -3.33 13.48
C THR A 163 -5.35 -3.87 14.85
N SER A 164 -5.51 -2.98 15.84
CA SER A 164 -6.01 -3.36 17.16
C SER A 164 -7.50 -3.69 17.12
N PRO A 165 -7.95 -4.87 17.61
CA PRO A 165 -9.35 -5.23 17.60
C PRO A 165 -10.16 -4.23 18.46
N SER A 166 -11.12 -3.58 17.83
CA SER A 166 -12.04 -2.68 18.52
C SER A 166 -12.82 -3.46 19.61
N PRO A 167 -13.13 -2.85 20.75
CA PRO A 167 -14.04 -3.45 21.74
C PRO A 167 -15.37 -3.87 21.14
N ARG A 168 -15.79 -3.25 20.04
CA ARG A 168 -17.03 -3.54 19.31
C ARG A 168 -16.96 -4.86 18.53
N ASP A 169 -15.77 -5.25 18.06
CA ASP A 169 -15.58 -6.52 17.31
C ASP A 169 -15.58 -7.73 18.26
N ARG A 170 -15.16 -7.53 19.51
CA ARG A 170 -15.27 -8.58 20.55
C ARG A 170 -16.71 -8.89 20.96
N GLN A 171 -17.64 -7.96 20.78
CA GLN A 171 -19.07 -8.22 21.05
C GLN A 171 -19.76 -9.04 19.99
N LYS A 172 -19.26 -9.05 18.74
CA LYS A 172 -19.83 -9.86 17.65
C LYS A 172 -19.38 -11.31 17.65
N SER A 173 -18.33 -11.66 18.41
CA SER A 173 -17.80 -13.03 18.52
C SER A 173 -18.35 -13.83 19.71
N ARG A 174 -19.36 -13.32 20.40
CA ARG A 174 -20.17 -14.01 21.41
C ARG A 174 -21.61 -14.11 20.92
#